data_7d8f5eee869d7527d1f530f7cd190036
#
_entry.id   7d8f5eee869d7527d1f530f7cd190036
#
_cell.length_a   1.000
_cell.length_b   1.000
_cell.length_c   1.000
_cell.angle_alpha   90.00
_cell.angle_beta   90.00
_cell.angle_gamma   90.00
#
_symmetry.space_group_name_H-M   'P 1'
#
loop_
_entity.id
_entity.type
_entity.pdbx_description
1 polymer ?
#
loop_
_entity_poly.entity_id
_entity_poly.type
_entity_poly.pdbx_seq_one_letter_code
_entity_poly.pdbx_strand_id
1 'polypeptide(L)'
;MKVEQIYTGCLAQGAYYIESNGEAVVIDPLREVAPYIQKAARNGATIKYVLETHFHADFVSGHLDLSKKTGAPIVYGPNANPAFEAIIAKDGQEFKVGALTLRVLHTPGHTMESTCYLLLDEQGTPTGLFSGDTLFIGDVGRPDLAQKVASDLTQEKLASYLFDSLRNKIMPLPDSVIVYPAHGAGSACGKNMSKETTDTLGNQKKSNYALRADMTKEEFIKEVTEGLAAPPAYFPLNVMMNIQGYESIDKVLERGQQAMS
;
A
#
# COMPACT_ATOMS: atom_id res chain seq x y z
N MET A 1 -15.87 -2.48 -14.97
CA MET A 1 -14.65 -2.31 -14.15
C MET A 1 -14.30 -0.84 -14.05
N LYS A 2 -14.10 -0.33 -12.84
CA LYS A 2 -13.64 1.02 -12.57
C LYS A 2 -12.49 0.95 -11.56
N VAL A 3 -11.36 1.52 -11.92
CA VAL A 3 -10.20 1.72 -11.05
C VAL A 3 -9.92 3.20 -10.99
N GLU A 4 -9.87 3.77 -9.80
CA GLU A 4 -9.62 5.19 -9.60
C GLU A 4 -8.52 5.40 -8.57
N GLN A 5 -7.50 6.14 -8.96
CA GLN A 5 -6.48 6.65 -8.06
C GLN A 5 -6.99 7.96 -7.44
N ILE A 6 -7.02 8.01 -6.11
CA ILE A 6 -7.35 9.21 -5.34
C ILE A 6 -6.04 9.70 -4.74
N TYR A 7 -5.41 10.65 -5.45
CA TYR A 7 -4.07 11.13 -5.10
C TYR A 7 -4.12 12.40 -4.26
N THR A 8 -3.36 12.39 -3.16
CA THR A 8 -3.24 13.53 -2.22
C THR A 8 -1.85 14.14 -2.33
N GLY A 9 -1.74 15.27 -3.03
CA GLY A 9 -0.46 15.88 -3.40
C GLY A 9 0.42 16.28 -2.21
N CYS A 10 -0.14 16.79 -1.11
CA CYS A 10 0.64 17.20 0.07
C CYS A 10 1.29 16.01 0.82
N LEU A 11 0.76 14.82 0.67
CA LEU A 11 1.33 13.57 1.21
C LEU A 11 2.04 12.75 0.12
N ALA A 12 1.90 13.15 -1.15
CA ALA A 12 2.32 12.33 -2.29
C ALA A 12 1.79 10.89 -2.20
N GLN A 13 0.55 10.71 -1.71
CA GLN A 13 -0.07 9.41 -1.40
C GLN A 13 -1.23 9.12 -2.35
N GLY A 14 -1.27 7.88 -2.87
CA GLY A 14 -2.35 7.33 -3.68
C GLY A 14 -3.18 6.32 -2.89
N ALA A 15 -4.45 6.66 -2.60
CA ALA A 15 -5.48 5.71 -2.24
C ALA A 15 -6.18 5.21 -3.50
N TYR A 16 -6.81 4.04 -3.44
CA TYR A 16 -7.46 3.45 -4.61
C TYR A 16 -8.88 3.00 -4.30
N TYR A 17 -9.76 3.25 -5.26
CA TYR A 17 -11.14 2.77 -5.27
C TYR A 17 -11.34 1.87 -6.49
N ILE A 18 -11.77 0.63 -6.26
CA ILE A 18 -12.01 -0.36 -7.31
C ILE A 18 -13.46 -0.80 -7.22
N GLU A 19 -14.18 -0.81 -8.36
CA GLU A 19 -15.60 -1.13 -8.41
C GLU A 19 -15.93 -2.03 -9.61
N SER A 20 -16.78 -3.00 -9.36
CA SER A 20 -17.35 -3.88 -10.37
C SER A 20 -18.70 -4.44 -9.90
N ASN A 21 -19.73 -4.38 -10.77
CA ASN A 21 -21.04 -5.00 -10.54
C ASN A 21 -21.66 -4.67 -9.16
N GLY A 22 -21.62 -3.41 -8.75
CA GLY A 22 -22.21 -2.96 -7.49
C GLY A 22 -21.42 -3.31 -6.22
N GLU A 23 -20.20 -3.83 -6.36
CA GLU A 23 -19.28 -4.07 -5.26
C GLU A 23 -18.02 -3.22 -5.43
N ALA A 24 -17.48 -2.71 -4.32
CA ALA A 24 -16.29 -1.89 -4.31
C ALA A 24 -15.32 -2.30 -3.20
N VAL A 25 -14.06 -1.92 -3.36
CA VAL A 25 -13.03 -1.96 -2.31
C VAL A 25 -12.26 -0.65 -2.30
N VAL A 26 -11.68 -0.34 -1.16
CA VAL A 26 -10.76 0.79 -0.98
C VAL A 26 -9.43 0.25 -0.52
N ILE A 27 -8.35 0.73 -1.12
CA ILE A 27 -6.97 0.37 -0.76
C ILE A 27 -6.28 1.61 -0.19
N ASP A 28 -5.65 1.46 0.97
CA ASP A 28 -4.87 2.49 1.68
C ASP A 28 -5.63 3.83 1.85
N PRO A 29 -6.83 3.82 2.48
CA PRO A 29 -7.64 5.03 2.62
C PRO A 29 -7.00 6.06 3.53
N LEU A 30 -7.20 7.35 3.22
CA LEU A 30 -6.91 8.44 4.15
C LEU A 30 -7.86 8.45 5.35
N ARG A 31 -7.50 9.20 6.40
CA ARG A 31 -8.31 9.34 7.63
C ARG A 31 -9.72 9.87 7.38
N GLU A 32 -9.89 10.78 6.44
CA GLU A 32 -11.20 11.26 6.03
C GLU A 32 -11.84 10.27 5.06
N VAL A 33 -12.77 9.46 5.57
CA VAL A 33 -13.34 8.34 4.81
C VAL A 33 -14.65 8.68 4.09
N ALA A 34 -15.26 9.82 4.38
CA ALA A 34 -16.52 10.25 3.76
C ALA A 34 -16.48 10.24 2.22
N PRO A 35 -15.41 10.68 1.54
CA PRO A 35 -15.34 10.65 0.08
C PRO A 35 -15.51 9.25 -0.52
N TYR A 36 -14.93 8.20 0.10
CA TYR A 36 -15.06 6.81 -0.37
C TYR A 36 -16.50 6.31 -0.22
N ILE A 37 -17.12 6.57 0.94
CA ILE A 37 -18.51 6.17 1.24
C ILE A 37 -19.48 6.85 0.28
N GLN A 38 -19.33 8.15 0.08
CA GLN A 38 -20.16 8.93 -0.84
C GLN A 38 -20.01 8.47 -2.29
N LYS A 39 -18.79 8.11 -2.71
CA LYS A 39 -18.53 7.58 -4.04
C LYS A 39 -19.27 6.26 -4.26
N ALA A 40 -19.14 5.32 -3.34
CA ALA A 40 -19.85 4.04 -3.40
C ALA A 40 -21.37 4.25 -3.43
N ALA A 41 -21.91 5.10 -2.56
CA ALA A 41 -23.34 5.42 -2.52
C ALA A 41 -23.85 6.01 -3.84
N ARG A 42 -23.13 6.98 -4.41
CA ARG A 42 -23.50 7.58 -5.72
C ARG A 42 -23.52 6.56 -6.85
N ASN A 43 -22.65 5.57 -6.79
CA ASN A 43 -22.52 4.53 -7.80
C ASN A 43 -23.46 3.32 -7.54
N GLY A 44 -24.18 3.30 -6.42
CA GLY A 44 -25.00 2.15 -6.02
C GLY A 44 -24.15 0.93 -5.66
N ALA A 45 -22.92 1.14 -5.18
CA ALA A 45 -21.99 0.08 -4.82
C ALA A 45 -21.88 -0.08 -3.30
N THR A 46 -21.59 -1.31 -2.88
CA THR A 46 -21.29 -1.67 -1.49
C THR A 46 -19.79 -1.87 -1.34
N ILE A 47 -19.16 -1.20 -0.36
CA ILE A 47 -17.76 -1.44 -0.02
C ILE A 47 -17.65 -2.77 0.69
N LYS A 48 -16.96 -3.74 0.08
CA LYS A 48 -16.82 -5.13 0.55
C LYS A 48 -15.62 -5.36 1.44
N TYR A 49 -14.54 -4.64 1.17
CA TYR A 49 -13.27 -4.76 1.90
C TYR A 49 -12.56 -3.40 1.98
N VAL A 50 -11.82 -3.22 3.05
CA VAL A 50 -10.82 -2.17 3.22
C VAL A 50 -9.46 -2.85 3.25
N LEU A 51 -8.67 -2.64 2.20
CA LEU A 51 -7.39 -3.32 2.01
C LEU A 51 -6.25 -2.39 2.38
N GLU A 52 -5.30 -2.88 3.17
CA GLU A 52 -4.08 -2.17 3.50
C GLU A 52 -2.88 -2.90 2.91
N THR A 53 -1.96 -2.16 2.29
CA THR A 53 -0.73 -2.74 1.73
C THR A 53 0.31 -3.01 2.81
N HIS A 54 0.37 -2.17 3.83
CA HIS A 54 1.26 -2.26 4.99
C HIS A 54 0.82 -1.31 6.10
N PHE A 55 1.50 -1.31 7.25
CA PHE A 55 1.32 -0.28 8.27
C PHE A 55 2.09 0.98 7.86
N HIS A 56 1.37 1.98 7.37
CA HIS A 56 1.95 3.25 6.91
C HIS A 56 2.67 3.99 8.03
N ALA A 57 3.79 4.64 7.69
CA ALA A 57 4.57 5.45 8.62
C ALA A 57 4.33 6.96 8.44
N ASP A 58 4.01 7.39 7.24
CA ASP A 58 3.87 8.80 6.88
C ASP A 58 2.50 9.40 7.18
N PHE A 59 1.46 8.56 7.31
CA PHE A 59 0.10 8.99 7.70
C PHE A 59 -0.61 7.90 8.52
N VAL A 60 -1.66 8.30 9.23
CA VAL A 60 -2.59 7.37 9.89
C VAL A 60 -3.69 7.04 8.91
N SER A 61 -3.79 5.78 8.51
CA SER A 61 -4.79 5.30 7.54
C SER A 61 -6.21 5.31 8.12
N GLY A 62 -7.20 5.48 7.24
CA GLY A 62 -8.63 5.52 7.61
C GLY A 62 -9.29 4.16 7.75
N HIS A 63 -8.54 3.06 7.81
CA HIS A 63 -9.06 1.69 7.81
C HIS A 63 -10.09 1.42 8.90
N LEU A 64 -9.84 1.86 10.14
CA LEU A 64 -10.78 1.63 11.25
C LEU A 64 -12.08 2.42 11.08
N ASP A 65 -11.99 3.71 10.72
CA ASP A 65 -13.17 4.56 10.53
C ASP A 65 -14.00 4.09 9.34
N LEU A 66 -13.34 3.69 8.23
CA LEU A 66 -14.04 3.18 7.06
C LEU A 66 -14.71 1.83 7.33
N SER A 67 -14.02 0.90 7.97
CA SER A 67 -14.58 -0.39 8.38
C SER A 67 -15.78 -0.21 9.32
N LYS A 68 -15.65 0.65 10.33
CA LYS A 68 -16.74 0.91 11.28
C LYS A 68 -17.98 1.51 10.62
N LYS A 69 -17.79 2.47 9.69
CA LYS A 69 -18.92 3.16 9.03
C LYS A 69 -19.58 2.30 7.95
N THR A 70 -18.89 1.35 7.36
CA THR A 70 -19.41 0.53 6.24
C THR A 70 -19.72 -0.91 6.62
N GLY A 71 -19.15 -1.41 7.71
CA GLY A 71 -19.18 -2.82 8.07
C GLY A 71 -18.22 -3.69 7.26
N ALA A 72 -17.43 -3.10 6.35
CA ALA A 72 -16.47 -3.83 5.54
C ALA A 72 -15.27 -4.29 6.39
N PRO A 73 -14.86 -5.57 6.32
CA PRO A 73 -13.69 -6.06 7.03
C PRO A 73 -12.41 -5.42 6.50
N ILE A 74 -11.46 -5.21 7.43
CA ILE A 74 -10.11 -4.77 7.10
C ILE A 74 -9.29 -6.00 6.70
N VAL A 75 -8.45 -5.88 5.66
CA VAL A 75 -7.56 -6.92 5.19
C VAL A 75 -6.13 -6.41 5.20
N TYR A 76 -5.24 -7.17 5.83
CA TYR A 76 -3.79 -7.05 5.73
C TYR A 76 -3.20 -8.32 5.10
N GLY A 77 -1.99 -8.21 4.60
CA GLY A 77 -1.23 -9.34 4.11
C GLY A 77 -0.59 -10.19 5.22
N PRO A 78 0.17 -11.22 4.82
CA PRO A 78 0.88 -12.09 5.76
C PRO A 78 1.80 -11.31 6.70
N ASN A 79 2.04 -11.84 7.90
CA ASN A 79 2.88 -11.27 8.95
C ASN A 79 2.35 -9.97 9.61
N ALA A 80 1.23 -9.42 9.18
CA ALA A 80 0.59 -8.33 9.90
C ALA A 80 0.04 -8.83 11.24
N ASN A 81 0.19 -8.00 12.28
CA ASN A 81 -0.31 -8.30 13.63
C ASN A 81 -0.97 -7.06 14.25
N PRO A 82 -2.11 -6.60 13.70
CA PRO A 82 -2.84 -5.47 14.27
C PRO A 82 -3.48 -5.84 15.61
N ALA A 83 -3.65 -4.84 16.47
CA ALA A 83 -4.32 -5.00 17.78
C ALA A 83 -5.86 -4.92 17.67
N PHE A 84 -6.42 -4.90 16.48
CA PHE A 84 -7.86 -4.89 16.19
C PHE A 84 -8.21 -6.03 15.24
N GLU A 85 -9.51 -6.29 15.08
CA GLU A 85 -9.98 -7.34 14.19
C GLU A 85 -9.69 -7.01 12.72
N ALA A 86 -9.00 -7.92 12.04
CA ALA A 86 -8.69 -7.85 10.62
C ALA A 86 -8.53 -9.25 10.04
N ILE A 87 -8.77 -9.38 8.73
CA ILE A 87 -8.42 -10.59 7.98
C ILE A 87 -6.91 -10.50 7.68
N ILE A 88 -6.15 -11.44 8.20
CA ILE A 88 -4.73 -11.61 7.83
C ILE A 88 -4.67 -12.61 6.69
N ALA A 89 -4.54 -12.09 5.48
CA ALA A 89 -4.58 -12.90 4.28
C ALA A 89 -3.32 -13.73 4.13
N LYS A 90 -3.46 -14.88 3.47
CA LYS A 90 -2.33 -15.71 3.05
C LYS A 90 -1.79 -15.22 1.70
N ASP A 91 -0.52 -15.49 1.43
CA ASP A 91 0.05 -15.29 0.09
C ASP A 91 -0.75 -16.09 -0.94
N GLY A 92 -1.15 -15.45 -2.04
CA GLY A 92 -2.01 -16.04 -3.07
C GLY A 92 -3.50 -16.06 -2.76
N GLN A 93 -3.94 -15.62 -1.57
CA GLN A 93 -5.37 -15.54 -1.25
C GLN A 93 -6.08 -14.56 -2.16
N GLU A 94 -7.33 -14.88 -2.54
CA GLU A 94 -8.12 -14.08 -3.46
C GLU A 94 -9.36 -13.48 -2.79
N PHE A 95 -9.66 -12.23 -3.15
CA PHE A 95 -10.84 -11.51 -2.74
C PHE A 95 -11.65 -11.12 -3.97
N LYS A 96 -12.94 -11.45 -4.00
CA LYS A 96 -13.84 -11.10 -5.09
C LYS A 96 -14.44 -9.71 -4.90
N VAL A 97 -14.49 -8.96 -6.00
CA VAL A 97 -15.12 -7.64 -6.09
C VAL A 97 -15.95 -7.61 -7.36
N GLY A 98 -17.24 -7.94 -7.25
CA GLY A 98 -18.08 -8.15 -8.42
C GLY A 98 -17.50 -9.24 -9.33
N ALA A 99 -17.21 -8.87 -10.59
CA ALA A 99 -16.60 -9.79 -11.56
C ALA A 99 -15.06 -9.84 -11.48
N LEU A 100 -14.44 -8.99 -10.63
CA LEU A 100 -12.99 -8.90 -10.50
C LEU A 100 -12.46 -9.76 -9.35
N THR A 101 -11.16 -10.00 -9.38
CA THR A 101 -10.44 -10.67 -8.30
C THR A 101 -9.21 -9.87 -7.91
N LEU A 102 -8.99 -9.68 -6.63
CA LEU A 102 -7.74 -9.17 -6.06
C LEU A 102 -6.99 -10.33 -5.41
N ARG A 103 -5.79 -10.61 -5.92
CA ARG A 103 -4.91 -11.66 -5.38
C ARG A 103 -3.82 -11.03 -4.54
N VAL A 104 -3.64 -11.56 -3.35
CA VAL A 104 -2.59 -11.14 -2.41
C VAL A 104 -1.24 -11.65 -2.88
N LEU A 105 -0.26 -10.77 -3.01
CA LEU A 105 1.14 -11.11 -3.22
C LEU A 105 1.93 -10.61 -2.02
N HIS A 106 2.45 -11.51 -1.20
CA HIS A 106 3.31 -11.13 -0.08
C HIS A 106 4.67 -10.68 -0.61
N THR A 107 5.02 -9.43 -0.33
CA THR A 107 6.23 -8.77 -0.85
C THR A 107 7.02 -8.07 0.26
N PRO A 108 7.55 -8.83 1.24
CA PRO A 108 8.28 -8.24 2.36
C PRO A 108 9.55 -7.52 1.88
N GLY A 109 9.93 -6.48 2.62
CA GLY A 109 11.15 -5.70 2.36
C GLY A 109 11.05 -4.27 2.84
N HIS A 110 10.13 -3.47 2.32
CA HIS A 110 9.84 -2.16 2.90
C HIS A 110 9.36 -2.32 4.37
N THR A 111 8.38 -3.21 4.56
CA THR A 111 8.02 -3.79 5.86
C THR A 111 7.89 -5.30 5.73
N MET A 112 7.80 -6.02 6.86
CA MET A 112 7.66 -7.48 6.82
C MET A 112 6.27 -7.95 6.39
N GLU A 113 5.24 -7.15 6.62
CA GLU A 113 3.86 -7.41 6.20
C GLU A 113 3.53 -6.81 4.83
N SER A 114 4.46 -6.12 4.19
CA SER A 114 4.25 -5.49 2.88
C SER A 114 3.62 -6.45 1.88
N THR A 115 2.58 -5.99 1.24
CA THR A 115 1.72 -6.77 0.36
C THR A 115 1.33 -5.95 -0.86
N CYS A 116 1.38 -6.58 -2.03
CA CYS A 116 0.77 -6.06 -3.24
C CYS A 116 -0.56 -6.76 -3.49
N TYR A 117 -1.50 -6.06 -4.11
CA TYR A 117 -2.76 -6.64 -4.57
C TYR A 117 -2.78 -6.65 -6.10
N LEU A 118 -2.81 -7.85 -6.68
CA LEU A 118 -2.87 -8.05 -8.13
C LEU A 118 -4.34 -8.11 -8.57
N LEU A 119 -4.73 -7.17 -9.43
CA LEU A 119 -6.06 -7.12 -10.00
C LEU A 119 -6.15 -8.04 -11.21
N LEU A 120 -7.07 -8.98 -11.15
CA LEU A 120 -7.44 -9.85 -12.25
C LEU A 120 -8.82 -9.43 -12.77
N ASP A 121 -8.94 -9.35 -14.09
CA ASP A 121 -10.23 -9.11 -14.75
C ASP A 121 -11.18 -10.31 -14.63
N GLU A 122 -12.35 -10.21 -15.25
CA GLU A 122 -13.35 -11.28 -15.22
C GLU A 122 -12.91 -12.58 -15.92
N GLN A 123 -11.89 -12.52 -16.79
CA GLN A 123 -11.26 -13.67 -17.43
C GLN A 123 -10.08 -14.21 -16.62
N GLY A 124 -9.75 -13.60 -15.50
CA GLY A 124 -8.58 -13.96 -14.68
C GLY A 124 -7.25 -13.41 -15.19
N THR A 125 -7.27 -12.46 -16.12
CA THR A 125 -6.07 -11.83 -16.67
C THR A 125 -5.57 -10.73 -15.75
N PRO A 126 -4.27 -10.70 -15.39
CA PRO A 126 -3.67 -9.61 -14.62
C PRO A 126 -3.73 -8.28 -15.38
N THR A 127 -4.29 -7.25 -14.75
CA THR A 127 -4.47 -5.92 -15.35
C THR A 127 -3.87 -4.79 -14.53
N GLY A 128 -3.80 -4.93 -13.22
CA GLY A 128 -3.27 -3.90 -12.33
C GLY A 128 -2.55 -4.48 -11.12
N LEU A 129 -1.57 -3.75 -10.62
CA LEU A 129 -0.80 -4.10 -9.42
C LEU A 129 -0.83 -2.91 -8.46
N PHE A 130 -1.54 -3.04 -7.35
CA PHE A 130 -1.51 -2.07 -6.26
C PHE A 130 -0.31 -2.42 -5.38
N SER A 131 0.78 -1.74 -5.63
CA SER A 131 2.12 -2.17 -5.18
C SER A 131 2.51 -1.63 -3.80
N GLY A 132 1.68 -0.79 -3.19
CA GLY A 132 2.04 -0.18 -1.91
C GLY A 132 3.39 0.53 -2.01
N ASP A 133 4.24 0.27 -1.03
CA ASP A 133 5.63 0.75 -1.00
C ASP A 133 6.64 -0.32 -1.41
N THR A 134 6.19 -1.40 -2.05
CA THR A 134 7.10 -2.40 -2.64
C THR A 134 7.72 -1.88 -3.92
N LEU A 135 6.93 -1.29 -4.81
CA LEU A 135 7.37 -0.73 -6.09
C LEU A 135 6.71 0.62 -6.33
N PHE A 136 7.52 1.63 -6.59
CA PHE A 136 7.12 2.95 -7.05
C PHE A 136 7.41 3.13 -8.54
N ILE A 137 6.96 4.23 -9.11
CA ILE A 137 7.36 4.60 -10.46
C ILE A 137 8.76 5.21 -10.40
N GLY A 138 9.73 4.46 -10.95
CA GLY A 138 11.15 4.83 -10.98
C GLY A 138 11.95 4.47 -9.73
N ASP A 139 11.33 3.89 -8.70
CA ASP A 139 11.98 3.59 -7.42
C ASP A 139 11.33 2.39 -6.71
N VAL A 140 11.79 2.10 -5.50
CA VAL A 140 11.22 1.14 -4.55
C VAL A 140 11.16 1.75 -3.15
N GLY A 141 10.32 1.19 -2.28
CA GLY A 141 10.24 1.62 -0.88
C GLY A 141 11.53 1.37 -0.13
N ARG A 142 11.90 2.32 0.73
CA ARG A 142 13.10 2.24 1.57
C ARG A 142 13.02 1.07 2.55
N PRO A 143 14.10 0.30 2.72
CA PRO A 143 14.09 -0.92 3.53
C PRO A 143 14.51 -0.72 4.99
N ASP A 144 14.56 0.49 5.51
CA ASP A 144 15.14 0.79 6.83
C ASP A 144 14.11 1.14 7.91
N LEU A 145 12.83 1.38 7.54
CA LEU A 145 11.83 1.86 8.50
C LEU A 145 11.42 0.78 9.50
N ALA A 146 11.31 -0.48 9.07
CA ALA A 146 10.86 -1.58 9.92
C ALA A 146 11.94 -2.11 10.89
N GLN A 147 13.22 -1.76 10.72
CA GLN A 147 14.31 -2.22 11.59
C GLN A 147 14.17 -1.76 13.06
N LYS A 148 13.41 -0.69 13.32
CA LYS A 148 13.15 -0.20 14.67
C LYS A 148 12.08 -1.00 15.42
N VAL A 149 11.34 -1.86 14.75
CA VAL A 149 10.24 -2.65 15.31
C VAL A 149 10.73 -4.01 15.82
N ALA A 150 11.82 -4.54 15.22
CA ALA A 150 12.42 -5.82 15.61
C ALA A 150 13.95 -5.72 15.60
N SER A 151 14.59 -6.09 16.70
CA SER A 151 16.03 -5.89 16.93
C SER A 151 16.97 -6.67 15.99
N ASP A 152 16.46 -7.71 15.33
CA ASP A 152 17.21 -8.59 14.42
C ASP A 152 16.98 -8.30 12.92
N LEU A 153 16.12 -7.32 12.61
CA LEU A 153 15.88 -6.86 11.24
C LEU A 153 16.79 -5.68 10.91
N THR A 154 17.86 -5.94 10.15
CA THR A 154 18.71 -4.89 9.61
C THR A 154 18.15 -4.38 8.28
N GLN A 155 18.56 -3.17 7.87
CA GLN A 155 18.18 -2.63 6.55
C GLN A 155 18.67 -3.52 5.40
N GLU A 156 19.85 -4.15 5.53
CA GLU A 156 20.40 -5.08 4.53
C GLU A 156 19.52 -6.34 4.40
N LYS A 157 19.04 -6.85 5.53
CA LYS A 157 18.15 -8.02 5.55
C LYS A 157 16.79 -7.69 4.92
N LEU A 158 16.23 -6.51 5.22
CA LEU A 158 14.99 -6.03 4.60
C LEU A 158 15.18 -5.77 3.11
N ALA A 159 16.29 -5.18 2.69
CA ALA A 159 16.64 -5.01 1.28
C ALA A 159 16.79 -6.35 0.54
N SER A 160 17.35 -7.36 1.20
CA SER A 160 17.42 -8.73 0.67
C SER A 160 16.03 -9.33 0.41
N TYR A 161 15.09 -9.17 1.35
CA TYR A 161 13.70 -9.59 1.15
C TYR A 161 13.03 -8.82 0.02
N LEU A 162 13.25 -7.50 -0.06
CA LEU A 162 12.71 -6.68 -1.15
C LEU A 162 13.19 -7.14 -2.51
N PHE A 163 14.49 -7.47 -2.64
CA PHE A 163 15.03 -8.04 -3.86
C PHE A 163 14.29 -9.31 -4.27
N ASP A 164 14.12 -10.26 -3.34
CA ASP A 164 13.43 -11.52 -3.61
C ASP A 164 11.96 -11.30 -3.99
N SER A 165 11.29 -10.37 -3.30
CA SER A 165 9.91 -9.97 -3.61
C SER A 165 9.77 -9.44 -5.03
N LEU A 166 10.65 -8.53 -5.44
CA LEU A 166 10.66 -7.94 -6.79
C LEU A 166 10.96 -9.00 -7.85
N ARG A 167 11.96 -9.83 -7.66
CA ARG A 167 12.41 -10.84 -8.63
C ARG A 167 11.43 -12.00 -8.78
N ASN A 168 10.84 -12.47 -7.66
CA ASN A 168 10.03 -13.68 -7.67
C ASN A 168 8.51 -13.41 -7.80
N LYS A 169 8.04 -12.24 -7.38
CA LYS A 169 6.61 -11.92 -7.35
C LYS A 169 6.18 -10.88 -8.38
N ILE A 170 7.01 -9.88 -8.63
CA ILE A 170 6.66 -8.72 -9.46
C ILE A 170 7.17 -8.88 -10.89
N MET A 171 8.46 -9.13 -11.10
CA MET A 171 9.04 -9.22 -12.45
C MET A 171 8.44 -10.33 -13.33
N PRO A 172 7.95 -11.47 -12.81
CA PRO A 172 7.26 -12.47 -13.63
C PRO A 172 5.89 -12.05 -14.16
N LEU A 173 5.30 -10.98 -13.65
CA LEU A 173 4.00 -10.49 -14.10
C LEU A 173 4.08 -9.92 -15.53
N PRO A 174 2.96 -9.93 -16.30
CA PRO A 174 2.92 -9.39 -17.65
C PRO A 174 3.29 -7.91 -17.72
N ASP A 175 3.99 -7.52 -18.79
CA ASP A 175 4.42 -6.14 -19.02
C ASP A 175 3.27 -5.14 -19.16
N SER A 176 2.08 -5.61 -19.55
CA SER A 176 0.85 -4.79 -19.68
C SER A 176 0.20 -4.40 -18.36
N VAL A 177 0.60 -5.02 -17.25
CA VAL A 177 0.06 -4.68 -15.92
C VAL A 177 0.38 -3.24 -15.57
N ILE A 178 -0.63 -2.48 -15.15
CA ILE A 178 -0.46 -1.11 -14.67
C ILE A 178 -0.04 -1.14 -13.19
N VAL A 179 1.03 -0.46 -12.87
CA VAL A 179 1.53 -0.28 -11.48
C VAL A 179 0.83 0.92 -10.85
N TYR A 180 0.19 0.69 -9.71
CA TYR A 180 -0.52 1.67 -8.89
C TYR A 180 0.16 1.73 -7.50
N PRO A 181 1.18 2.59 -7.31
CA PRO A 181 1.93 2.67 -6.06
C PRO A 181 1.18 3.45 -4.97
N ALA A 182 1.56 3.26 -3.70
CA ALA A 182 1.00 4.06 -2.61
C ALA A 182 1.59 5.47 -2.55
N HIS A 183 2.78 5.70 -3.09
CA HIS A 183 3.44 7.01 -3.06
C HIS A 183 4.03 7.41 -4.41
N GLY A 184 4.19 8.72 -4.57
CA GLY A 184 4.85 9.37 -5.70
C GLY A 184 5.93 10.34 -5.26
N ALA A 185 6.44 11.15 -6.20
CA ALA A 185 7.50 12.10 -5.97
C ALA A 185 7.19 13.06 -4.81
N GLY A 186 8.14 13.19 -3.89
CA GLY A 186 8.04 14.04 -2.69
C GLY A 186 7.74 13.28 -1.40
N SER A 187 7.38 11.99 -1.46
CA SER A 187 7.25 11.15 -0.27
C SER A 187 8.63 10.82 0.34
N ALA A 188 8.68 10.74 1.67
CA ALA A 188 9.86 10.29 2.41
C ALA A 188 10.05 8.76 2.40
N CYS A 189 9.15 8.02 1.75
CA CYS A 189 9.21 6.56 1.67
C CYS A 189 10.12 6.02 0.55
N GLY A 190 10.62 6.87 -0.35
CA GLY A 190 11.56 6.53 -1.43
C GLY A 190 12.60 7.61 -1.64
N LYS A 191 13.53 7.40 -2.61
CA LYS A 191 14.63 8.32 -2.93
C LYS A 191 14.42 9.09 -4.24
N ASN A 192 14.12 8.38 -5.30
CA ASN A 192 14.20 8.84 -6.69
C ASN A 192 12.91 8.62 -7.48
N MET A 193 11.76 8.75 -6.82
CA MET A 193 10.46 8.54 -7.46
C MET A 193 10.24 9.53 -8.59
N SER A 194 9.66 9.03 -9.69
CA SER A 194 9.23 9.82 -10.83
C SER A 194 8.00 10.69 -10.50
N LYS A 195 7.72 11.66 -11.36
CA LYS A 195 6.52 12.52 -11.24
C LYS A 195 5.24 11.79 -11.64
N GLU A 196 5.35 10.76 -12.45
CA GLU A 196 4.23 9.92 -12.84
C GLU A 196 3.71 9.15 -11.62
N THR A 197 2.39 9.04 -11.52
CA THR A 197 1.73 8.32 -10.41
C THR A 197 1.29 6.91 -10.79
N THR A 198 1.37 6.54 -12.06
CA THR A 198 1.14 5.19 -12.60
C THR A 198 2.00 4.98 -13.83
N ASP A 199 2.32 3.73 -14.14
CA ASP A 199 3.01 3.34 -15.38
C ASP A 199 2.79 1.84 -15.63
N THR A 200 3.13 1.37 -16.82
CA THR A 200 3.14 -0.07 -17.10
C THR A 200 4.33 -0.76 -16.41
N LEU A 201 4.14 -1.99 -15.98
CA LEU A 201 5.23 -2.79 -15.43
C LEU A 201 6.36 -2.99 -16.45
N GLY A 202 6.01 -3.14 -17.74
CA GLY A 202 6.99 -3.26 -18.82
C GLY A 202 7.91 -2.05 -18.93
N ASN A 203 7.37 -0.83 -18.78
CA ASN A 203 8.19 0.38 -18.72
C ASN A 203 9.08 0.40 -17.48
N GLN A 204 8.55 -0.02 -16.33
CA GLN A 204 9.33 -0.09 -15.10
C GLN A 204 10.47 -1.09 -15.19
N LYS A 205 10.27 -2.25 -15.81
CA LYS A 205 11.35 -3.23 -16.08
C LYS A 205 12.48 -2.64 -16.93
N LYS A 206 12.17 -1.68 -17.80
CA LYS A 206 13.17 -1.01 -18.68
C LYS A 206 13.86 0.18 -18.04
N SER A 207 13.15 0.94 -17.21
CA SER A 207 13.62 2.26 -16.72
C SER A 207 13.86 2.35 -15.22
N ASN A 208 13.24 1.49 -14.40
CA ASN A 208 13.43 1.50 -12.96
C ASN A 208 14.72 0.74 -12.59
N TYR A 209 15.67 1.44 -11.97
CA TYR A 209 16.98 0.87 -11.61
C TYR A 209 16.85 -0.40 -10.76
N ALA A 210 15.87 -0.45 -9.86
CA ALA A 210 15.66 -1.56 -8.94
C ALA A 210 15.16 -2.84 -9.63
N LEU A 211 14.63 -2.74 -10.85
CA LEU A 211 14.15 -3.87 -11.65
C LEU A 211 15.15 -4.32 -12.73
N ARG A 212 16.37 -3.78 -12.77
CA ARG A 212 17.39 -4.21 -13.70
C ARG A 212 17.68 -5.71 -13.52
N ALA A 213 17.55 -6.46 -14.63
CA ALA A 213 17.75 -7.91 -14.62
C ALA A 213 19.20 -8.35 -14.38
N ASP A 214 20.16 -7.47 -14.72
CA ASP A 214 21.61 -7.69 -14.57
C ASP A 214 22.16 -7.30 -13.20
N MET A 215 21.33 -6.71 -12.31
CA MET A 215 21.76 -6.33 -10.96
C MET A 215 21.77 -7.53 -10.03
N THR A 216 22.91 -7.78 -9.38
CA THR A 216 23.01 -8.80 -8.33
C THR A 216 22.29 -8.37 -7.06
N LYS A 217 22.01 -9.32 -6.16
CA LYS A 217 21.38 -9.02 -4.87
C LYS A 217 22.24 -8.08 -4.02
N GLU A 218 23.55 -8.28 -4.02
CA GLU A 218 24.53 -7.47 -3.28
C GLU A 218 24.55 -6.02 -3.81
N GLU A 219 24.54 -5.85 -5.13
CA GLU A 219 24.45 -4.53 -5.77
C GLU A 219 23.12 -3.84 -5.43
N PHE A 220 22.02 -4.58 -5.47
CA PHE A 220 20.70 -4.06 -5.10
C PHE A 220 20.66 -3.60 -3.64
N ILE A 221 21.15 -4.44 -2.70
CA ILE A 221 21.18 -4.09 -1.27
C ILE A 221 21.97 -2.79 -1.06
N LYS A 222 23.14 -2.69 -1.66
CA LYS A 222 23.97 -1.48 -1.58
C LYS A 222 23.21 -0.26 -2.12
N GLU A 223 22.63 -0.37 -3.31
CA GLU A 223 21.95 0.73 -4.00
C GLU A 223 20.75 1.26 -3.20
N VAL A 224 19.91 0.37 -2.66
CA VAL A 224 18.68 0.79 -1.95
C VAL A 224 18.92 1.25 -0.51
N THR A 225 20.06 0.88 0.10
CA THR A 225 20.40 1.27 1.47
C THR A 225 21.32 2.49 1.54
N GLU A 226 22.00 2.84 0.45
CA GLU A 226 22.92 3.97 0.40
C GLU A 226 22.16 5.30 0.28
N GLY A 227 22.61 6.31 1.04
CA GLY A 227 22.11 7.68 0.94
C GLY A 227 20.69 7.92 1.46
N LEU A 228 20.17 7.03 2.28
CA LEU A 228 18.85 7.23 2.90
C LEU A 228 18.89 8.38 3.91
N ALA A 229 18.01 9.37 3.72
CA ALA A 229 17.81 10.44 4.69
C ALA A 229 17.16 9.90 5.97
N ALA A 230 17.43 10.54 7.11
CA ALA A 230 16.75 10.19 8.36
C ALA A 230 15.23 10.28 8.19
N PRO A 231 14.46 9.28 8.66
CA PRO A 231 13.01 9.35 8.57
C PRO A 231 12.45 10.47 9.46
N PRO A 232 11.31 11.08 9.09
CA PRO A 232 10.62 12.04 9.94
C PRO A 232 10.35 11.51 11.35
N ALA A 233 10.46 12.37 12.35
CA ALA A 233 10.34 11.97 13.76
C ALA A 233 8.97 11.38 14.14
N TYR A 234 7.92 11.71 13.38
CA TYR A 234 6.56 11.24 13.63
C TYR A 234 6.28 9.83 13.06
N PHE A 235 7.14 9.29 12.19
CA PHE A 235 6.93 7.97 11.57
C PHE A 235 6.65 6.85 12.57
N PRO A 236 7.43 6.68 13.66
CA PRO A 236 7.15 5.62 14.63
C PRO A 236 5.79 5.76 15.31
N LEU A 237 5.33 6.99 15.56
CA LEU A 237 4.02 7.23 16.17
C LEU A 237 2.88 6.80 15.22
N ASN A 238 2.96 7.18 13.94
CA ASN A 238 1.96 6.78 12.96
C ASN A 238 1.89 5.26 12.79
N VAL A 239 3.03 4.58 12.68
CA VAL A 239 3.09 3.11 12.62
C VAL A 239 2.41 2.49 13.84
N MET A 240 2.71 2.99 15.04
CA MET A 240 2.10 2.50 16.26
C MET A 240 0.58 2.70 16.25
N MET A 241 0.08 3.85 15.82
CA MET A 241 -1.36 4.12 15.71
C MET A 241 -2.01 3.21 14.66
N ASN A 242 -1.37 2.95 13.54
CA ASN A 242 -1.88 2.04 12.50
C ASN A 242 -1.91 0.58 12.97
N ILE A 243 -1.01 0.16 13.86
CA ILE A 243 -0.97 -1.20 14.43
C ILE A 243 -1.95 -1.34 15.60
N GLN A 244 -1.93 -0.39 16.55
CA GLN A 244 -2.69 -0.51 17.80
C GLN A 244 -4.13 -0.02 17.68
N GLY A 245 -4.41 0.78 16.68
CA GLY A 245 -5.67 1.49 16.52
C GLY A 245 -5.63 2.91 17.08
N TYR A 246 -6.68 3.66 16.79
CA TYR A 246 -6.80 5.07 17.12
C TYR A 246 -8.27 5.43 17.37
N GLU A 247 -8.48 6.56 18.02
CA GLU A 247 -9.82 7.13 18.21
C GLU A 247 -10.37 7.66 16.88
N SER A 248 -11.68 7.49 16.65
CA SER A 248 -12.29 7.97 15.40
C SER A 248 -12.09 9.47 15.19
N ILE A 249 -11.93 9.88 13.93
CA ILE A 249 -11.73 11.29 13.58
C ILE A 249 -12.90 12.16 14.06
N ASP A 250 -14.11 11.64 14.03
CA ASP A 250 -15.31 12.36 14.48
C ASP A 250 -15.19 12.76 15.95
N LYS A 251 -14.77 11.83 16.82
CA LYS A 251 -14.55 12.11 18.26
C LYS A 251 -13.41 13.12 18.50
N VAL A 252 -12.35 13.05 17.71
CA VAL A 252 -11.24 13.99 17.81
C VAL A 252 -11.70 15.41 17.45
N LEU A 253 -12.49 15.53 16.39
CA LEU A 253 -13.08 16.80 15.95
C LEU A 253 -14.07 17.37 16.97
N GLU A 254 -14.95 16.54 17.53
CA GLU A 254 -15.89 16.96 18.60
C GLU A 254 -15.16 17.54 19.81
N ARG A 255 -14.08 16.88 20.28
CA ARG A 255 -13.28 17.40 21.38
C ARG A 255 -12.57 18.70 21.02
N GLY A 256 -12.07 18.83 19.80
CA GLY A 256 -11.47 20.06 19.33
C GLY A 256 -12.43 21.24 19.33
N GLN A 257 -13.69 21.01 18.91
CA GLN A 257 -14.74 22.04 18.95
C GLN A 257 -15.12 22.43 20.38
N GLN A 258 -15.26 21.45 21.29
CA GLN A 258 -15.54 21.72 22.70
C GLN A 258 -14.41 22.49 23.41
N ALA A 259 -13.14 22.29 23.02
CA ALA A 259 -12.02 23.02 23.60
C ALA A 259 -11.89 24.47 23.10
N MET A 260 -12.59 24.83 22.01
CA MET A 260 -12.59 26.18 21.43
C MET A 260 -13.85 26.97 21.81
N SER A 261 -14.83 26.38 22.44
CA SER A 261 -16.06 27.00 22.94
C SER A 261 -15.93 27.38 24.44
#